data_879f640954b0f5f587043cf60e465c09
#
_entry.id   879f640954b0f5f587043cf60e465c09
#
_cell.length_a   1.000
_cell.length_b   1.000
_cell.length_c   1.000
_cell.angle_alpha   90.00
_cell.angle_beta   90.00
_cell.angle_gamma   90.00
#
_symmetry.space_group_name_H-M   'P 1'
#
loop_
_entity.id
_entity.type
_entity.pdbx_description
1 polymer ?
#
loop_
_entity_poly.entity_id
_entity_poly.type
_entity_poly.pdbx_seq_one_letter_code
_entity_poly.pdbx_strand_id
1 'polypeptide(L)'
;TARNLITLGSPHQAVKATRLRKFVDKKYPGNFFKNINYISIGGEVEINSKETSLLTKLIARNSYKSISGNKNVSGDGLVPLSSSLLKNSQQIILPKTVHGGIFGKNWYGSSSKVREWWDLINWK
;
A
#
# COMPACT_ATOMS: atom_id res chain seq x y z
N THR A 1 12.39 -5.31 -21.35
CA THR A 1 12.54 -6.07 -20.08
C THR A 1 12.40 -5.11 -18.91
N ALA A 2 11.53 -5.41 -17.94
CA ALA A 2 11.38 -4.59 -16.74
C ALA A 2 12.60 -4.76 -15.83
N ARG A 3 13.14 -3.66 -15.32
CA ARG A 3 14.23 -3.66 -14.32
C ARG A 3 13.72 -3.34 -12.93
N ASN A 4 12.73 -2.45 -12.84
CA ASN A 4 12.12 -2.03 -11.58
C ASN A 4 10.62 -2.26 -11.63
N LEU A 5 10.05 -2.75 -10.53
CA LEU A 5 8.61 -2.89 -10.32
C LEU A 5 8.22 -2.14 -9.06
N ILE A 6 7.39 -1.11 -9.24
CA ILE A 6 6.92 -0.26 -8.15
C ILE A 6 5.46 -0.56 -7.88
N THR A 7 5.12 -0.78 -6.63
CA THR A 7 3.72 -0.93 -6.19
C THR A 7 3.35 0.19 -5.22
N LEU A 8 2.20 0.79 -5.43
CA LEU A 8 1.69 1.93 -4.65
C LEU A 8 0.43 1.49 -3.90
N GLY A 9 0.51 1.32 -2.60
CA GLY A 9 -0.62 0.91 -1.77
C GLY A 9 -1.24 -0.44 -2.17
N SER A 10 -0.47 -1.36 -2.73
CA SER A 10 -0.99 -2.65 -3.20
C SER A 10 -1.11 -3.65 -2.05
N PRO A 11 -2.26 -4.34 -1.87
CA PRO A 11 -2.43 -5.31 -0.81
C PRO A 11 -1.71 -6.63 -1.15
N HIS A 12 -0.41 -6.70 -0.89
CA HIS A 12 0.41 -7.90 -1.13
C HIS A 12 0.04 -9.06 -0.21
N GLN A 13 -0.43 -8.75 1.00
CA GLN A 13 -0.84 -9.74 1.99
C GLN A 13 -2.30 -9.47 2.38
N ALA A 14 -3.20 -10.38 2.04
CA ALA A 14 -4.60 -10.30 2.40
C ALA A 14 -5.06 -11.57 3.12
N VAL A 15 -5.57 -11.42 4.34
CA VAL A 15 -6.05 -12.56 5.16
C VAL A 15 -7.22 -13.26 4.47
N LYS A 16 -8.15 -12.48 3.89
CA LYS A 16 -9.33 -12.98 3.17
C LYS A 16 -9.12 -12.96 1.65
N ALA A 17 -8.02 -13.54 1.18
CA ALA A 17 -7.75 -13.62 -0.25
C ALA A 17 -8.66 -14.65 -0.95
N THR A 18 -9.05 -14.38 -2.19
CA THR A 18 -9.76 -15.34 -3.05
C THR A 18 -8.90 -16.57 -3.32
N ARG A 19 -9.54 -17.69 -3.75
CA ARG A 19 -8.82 -18.92 -4.12
C ARG A 19 -7.79 -18.67 -5.23
N LEU A 20 -8.16 -17.88 -6.25
CA LEU A 20 -7.26 -17.50 -7.34
C LEU A 20 -6.06 -16.69 -6.82
N ARG A 21 -6.29 -15.70 -5.96
CA ARG A 21 -5.22 -14.92 -5.35
C ARG A 21 -4.25 -15.81 -4.55
N LYS A 22 -4.77 -16.70 -3.71
CA LYS A 22 -3.94 -17.66 -2.95
C LYS A 22 -3.12 -18.57 -3.86
N PHE A 23 -3.69 -19.01 -4.98
CA PHE A 23 -2.97 -19.81 -5.98
C PHE A 23 -1.82 -19.01 -6.61
N VAL A 24 -2.08 -17.76 -7.02
CA VAL A 24 -1.06 -16.88 -7.60
C VAL A 24 0.05 -16.57 -6.59
N ASP A 25 -0.31 -16.23 -5.35
CA ASP A 25 0.66 -15.92 -4.29
C ASP A 25 1.55 -17.13 -3.94
N LYS A 26 1.00 -18.36 -4.06
CA LYS A 26 1.77 -19.58 -3.86
C LYS A 26 2.72 -19.88 -5.03
N LYS A 27 2.27 -19.64 -6.25
CA LYS A 27 3.04 -19.93 -7.48
C LYS A 27 4.09 -18.87 -7.75
N TYR A 28 3.78 -17.62 -7.48
CA TYR A 28 4.62 -16.44 -7.70
C TYR A 28 4.68 -15.61 -6.41
N PRO A 29 5.39 -16.08 -5.38
CA PRO A 29 5.54 -15.31 -4.15
C PRO A 29 6.21 -13.97 -4.44
N GLY A 30 5.84 -12.96 -3.69
CA GLY A 30 6.36 -11.62 -3.88
C GLY A 30 7.89 -11.57 -3.95
N ASN A 31 8.42 -10.64 -4.73
CA ASN A 31 9.86 -10.57 -5.05
C ASN A 31 10.37 -11.87 -5.73
N PHE A 32 9.59 -12.39 -6.64
CA PHE A 32 9.82 -13.69 -7.28
C PHE A 32 11.00 -13.67 -8.27
N PHE A 33 11.07 -12.65 -9.13
CA PHE A 33 12.09 -12.55 -10.15
C PHE A 33 13.34 -11.82 -9.62
N LYS A 34 14.46 -12.54 -9.50
CA LYS A 34 15.71 -12.01 -8.92
C LYS A 34 16.36 -10.88 -9.74
N ASN A 35 16.04 -10.78 -11.01
CA ASN A 35 16.54 -9.73 -11.90
C ASN A 35 15.69 -8.45 -11.89
N ILE A 36 14.59 -8.44 -11.15
CA ILE A 36 13.72 -7.28 -10.98
C ILE A 36 13.95 -6.67 -9.60
N ASN A 37 14.12 -5.34 -9.57
CA ASN A 37 14.14 -4.57 -8.35
C ASN A 37 12.70 -4.29 -7.92
N TYR A 38 12.27 -4.84 -6.80
CA TYR A 38 10.93 -4.63 -6.27
C TYR A 38 10.92 -3.48 -5.26
N ILE A 39 10.03 -2.52 -5.47
CA ILE A 39 9.81 -1.37 -4.59
C ILE A 39 8.35 -1.37 -4.17
N SER A 40 8.08 -1.47 -2.89
CA SER A 40 6.72 -1.37 -2.34
C SER A 40 6.57 -0.09 -1.53
N ILE A 41 5.57 0.70 -1.87
CA ILE A 41 5.30 2.00 -1.25
C ILE A 41 3.94 1.94 -0.56
N GLY A 42 3.94 2.19 0.73
CA GLY A 42 2.73 2.25 1.55
C GLY A 42 2.52 3.64 2.12
N GLY A 43 1.27 4.08 2.15
CA GLY A 43 0.86 5.34 2.74
C GLY A 43 0.33 5.16 4.16
N GLU A 44 0.45 6.19 4.95
CA GLU A 44 -0.05 6.24 6.32
C GLU A 44 -0.81 7.54 6.57
N VAL A 45 -2.05 7.41 7.05
CA VAL A 45 -2.90 8.55 7.44
C VAL A 45 -3.47 8.34 8.84
N GLU A 46 -3.67 9.44 9.55
CA GLU A 46 -4.34 9.43 10.85
C GLU A 46 -5.87 9.35 10.69
N ILE A 47 -6.39 8.12 10.63
CA ILE A 47 -7.83 7.89 10.48
C ILE A 47 -8.64 8.45 11.65
N ASN A 48 -8.05 8.49 12.85
CA ASN A 48 -8.72 8.98 14.05
C ASN A 48 -8.66 10.50 14.22
N SER A 49 -8.01 11.23 13.32
CA SER A 49 -7.94 12.68 13.40
C SER A 49 -9.34 13.31 13.24
N LYS A 50 -9.53 14.49 13.81
CA LYS A 50 -10.79 15.24 13.67
C LYS A 50 -11.04 15.71 12.24
N GLU A 51 -9.98 15.82 11.45
CA GLU A 51 -10.01 16.27 10.04
C GLU A 51 -10.49 15.16 9.08
N THR A 52 -10.42 13.89 9.50
CA THR A 52 -10.86 12.77 8.67
C THR A 52 -12.38 12.59 8.78
N SER A 53 -13.07 12.57 7.64
CA SER A 53 -14.54 12.40 7.60
C SER A 53 -14.97 11.06 8.20
N LEU A 54 -16.19 11.02 8.76
CA LEU A 54 -16.79 9.78 9.29
C LEU A 54 -16.89 8.68 8.22
N LEU A 55 -17.23 9.06 6.99
CA LEU A 55 -17.33 8.14 5.87
C LEU A 55 -15.96 7.52 5.54
N THR A 56 -14.91 8.33 5.48
CA THR A 56 -13.54 7.84 5.26
C THR A 56 -13.10 6.90 6.39
N LYS A 57 -13.40 7.23 7.63
CA LYS A 57 -13.12 6.35 8.79
C LYS A 57 -13.82 5.01 8.69
N LEU A 58 -15.09 5.01 8.27
CA LEU A 58 -15.88 3.79 8.13
C LEU A 58 -15.34 2.90 7.00
N ILE A 59 -15.06 3.48 5.84
CA ILE A 59 -14.48 2.78 4.68
C ILE A 59 -13.13 2.16 5.06
N ALA A 60 -12.25 2.95 5.65
CA ALA A 60 -10.92 2.49 6.07
C ALA A 60 -11.01 1.32 7.06
N ARG A 61 -11.81 1.43 8.11
CA ARG A 61 -11.96 0.38 9.11
C ARG A 61 -12.50 -0.92 8.53
N ASN A 62 -13.50 -0.84 7.64
CA ASN A 62 -14.07 -2.01 6.98
C ASN A 62 -13.06 -2.66 6.03
N SER A 63 -12.35 -1.87 5.23
CA SER A 63 -11.32 -2.35 4.34
C SER A 63 -10.15 -2.98 5.11
N TYR A 64 -9.66 -2.34 6.15
CA TYR A 64 -8.57 -2.84 6.97
C TYR A 64 -8.94 -4.17 7.65
N LYS A 65 -10.15 -4.27 8.20
CA LYS A 65 -10.66 -5.53 8.75
C LYS A 65 -10.73 -6.63 7.70
N SER A 66 -11.16 -6.30 6.48
CA SER A 66 -11.25 -7.27 5.38
C SER A 66 -9.88 -7.75 4.92
N ILE A 67 -8.90 -6.87 4.82
CA ILE A 67 -7.55 -7.18 4.30
C ILE A 67 -6.67 -7.81 5.38
N SER A 68 -6.58 -7.20 6.57
CA SER A 68 -5.65 -7.62 7.64
C SER A 68 -6.30 -8.39 8.79
N GLY A 69 -7.64 -8.44 8.84
CA GLY A 69 -8.37 -8.99 9.98
C GLY A 69 -8.52 -8.01 11.16
N ASN A 70 -7.87 -6.85 11.14
CA ASN A 70 -7.89 -5.85 12.20
C ASN A 70 -8.26 -4.46 11.64
N LYS A 71 -9.27 -3.82 12.23
CA LYS A 71 -9.74 -2.48 11.83
C LYS A 71 -8.89 -1.32 12.40
N ASN A 72 -8.06 -1.61 13.41
CA ASN A 72 -7.30 -0.61 14.15
C ASN A 72 -5.81 -0.65 13.78
N VAL A 73 -5.53 -0.70 12.49
CA VAL A 73 -4.16 -0.68 11.95
C VAL A 73 -3.91 0.59 11.16
N SER A 74 -2.65 0.93 10.98
CA SER A 74 -2.22 2.03 10.09
C SER A 74 -2.37 1.67 8.63
N GLY A 75 -2.61 2.66 7.79
CA GLY A 75 -2.66 2.52 6.34
C GLY A 75 -3.07 3.82 5.64
N ASP A 76 -3.32 3.72 4.35
CA ASP A 76 -3.61 4.85 3.45
C ASP A 76 -5.10 5.22 3.33
N GLY A 77 -5.94 4.67 4.18
CA GLY A 77 -7.39 4.84 4.15
C GLY A 77 -8.14 3.71 3.42
N LEU A 78 -7.45 2.87 2.67
CA LEU A 78 -8.02 1.70 2.00
C LEU A 78 -7.21 0.44 2.26
N VAL A 79 -5.89 0.50 2.16
CA VAL A 79 -4.98 -0.63 2.34
C VAL A 79 -4.16 -0.48 3.61
N PRO A 80 -4.13 -1.49 4.49
CA PRO A 80 -3.25 -1.50 5.66
C PRO A 80 -1.79 -1.38 5.24
N LEU A 81 -1.02 -0.57 5.97
CA LEU A 81 0.41 -0.36 5.69
C LEU A 81 1.18 -1.67 5.65
N SER A 82 0.98 -2.55 6.63
CA SER A 82 1.64 -3.86 6.70
C SER A 82 1.33 -4.74 5.48
N SER A 83 0.16 -4.58 4.88
CA SER A 83 -0.26 -5.34 3.70
C SER A 83 0.36 -4.80 2.40
N SER A 84 0.68 -3.50 2.38
CA SER A 84 1.27 -2.84 1.20
C SER A 84 2.79 -2.98 1.09
N LEU A 85 3.45 -3.39 2.16
CA LEU A 85 4.91 -3.57 2.19
C LEU A 85 5.27 -5.02 1.87
N LEU A 86 5.87 -5.22 0.70
CA LEU A 86 6.29 -6.54 0.23
C LEU A 86 7.60 -6.97 0.91
N LYS A 87 7.62 -8.16 1.48
CA LYS A 87 8.83 -8.72 2.08
C LYS A 87 9.97 -8.83 1.04
N ASN A 88 11.18 -8.50 1.46
CA ASN A 88 12.40 -8.51 0.63
C ASN A 88 12.37 -7.54 -0.57
N SER A 89 11.49 -6.55 -0.56
CA SER A 89 11.55 -5.41 -1.48
C SER A 89 12.19 -4.19 -0.81
N GLN A 90 12.51 -3.17 -1.57
CA GLN A 90 12.70 -1.85 -0.99
C GLN A 90 11.34 -1.37 -0.48
N GLN A 91 11.24 -1.05 0.79
CA GLN A 91 10.00 -0.60 1.43
C GLN A 91 10.07 0.90 1.71
N ILE A 92 9.09 1.65 1.22
CA ILE A 92 8.98 3.10 1.43
C ILE A 92 7.65 3.39 2.10
N ILE A 93 7.69 4.11 3.22
CA ILE A 93 6.50 4.55 3.95
C ILE A 93 6.34 6.04 3.75
N LEU A 94 5.18 6.45 3.22
CA LEU A 94 4.84 7.84 2.97
C LEU A 94 3.86 8.35 4.04
N PRO A 95 4.29 9.28 4.92
CA PRO A 95 3.40 9.88 5.89
C PRO A 95 2.35 10.76 5.20
N LYS A 96 1.18 10.91 5.83
CA LYS A 96 0.08 11.77 5.35
C LYS A 96 -0.30 11.50 3.89
N THR A 97 -0.32 10.22 3.49
CA THR A 97 -0.60 9.80 2.12
C THR A 97 -1.82 8.88 2.08
N VAL A 98 -2.84 9.29 1.32
CA VAL A 98 -4.06 8.53 1.10
C VAL A 98 -3.97 7.65 -0.15
N HIS A 99 -4.84 6.63 -0.25
CA HIS A 99 -4.82 5.66 -1.33
C HIS A 99 -5.07 6.27 -2.71
N GLY A 100 -5.97 7.23 -2.81
CA GLY A 100 -6.32 7.86 -4.09
C GLY A 100 -6.92 9.25 -3.89
N GLY A 101 -7.01 10.01 -4.97
CA GLY A 101 -7.49 11.40 -4.97
C GLY A 101 -8.89 11.61 -4.42
N ILE A 102 -9.74 10.58 -4.41
CA ILE A 102 -11.08 10.65 -3.80
C ILE A 102 -11.04 10.72 -2.27
N PHE A 103 -9.96 10.26 -1.65
CA PHE A 103 -9.76 10.27 -0.20
C PHE A 103 -9.02 11.50 0.30
N GLY A 104 -8.39 12.27 -0.59
CA GLY A 104 -7.66 13.48 -0.24
C GLY A 104 -6.67 13.93 -1.30
N LYS A 105 -6.11 15.13 -1.09
CA LYS A 105 -5.18 15.77 -2.04
C LYS A 105 -3.81 15.07 -2.10
N ASN A 106 -3.34 14.54 -0.97
CA ASN A 106 -2.03 13.92 -0.85
C ASN A 106 -2.14 12.40 -1.06
N TRP A 107 -2.18 11.97 -2.29
CA TRP A 107 -2.21 10.57 -2.70
C TRP A 107 -0.97 10.21 -3.51
N TYR A 108 -0.69 8.95 -3.72
CA TYR A 108 0.54 8.48 -4.38
C TYR A 108 0.87 9.15 -5.72
N GLY A 109 -0.14 9.53 -6.50
CA GLY A 109 0.01 10.20 -7.78
C GLY A 109 -0.05 11.74 -7.72
N SER A 110 -0.20 12.36 -6.55
CA SER A 110 -0.11 13.82 -6.43
C SER A 110 1.33 14.28 -6.65
N SER A 111 1.52 15.46 -7.27
CA SER A 111 2.85 15.94 -7.68
C SER A 111 3.86 15.98 -6.52
N SER A 112 3.43 16.38 -5.32
CA SER A 112 4.29 16.41 -4.13
C SER A 112 4.71 15.01 -3.69
N LYS A 113 3.76 14.04 -3.71
CA LYS A 113 4.04 12.67 -3.28
C LYS A 113 4.84 11.88 -4.32
N VAL A 114 4.62 12.13 -5.60
CA VAL A 114 5.44 11.53 -6.67
C VAL A 114 6.91 11.93 -6.49
N ARG A 115 7.21 13.20 -6.27
CA ARG A 115 8.58 13.65 -6.01
C ARG A 115 9.17 12.97 -4.77
N GLU A 116 8.39 12.94 -3.67
CA GLU A 116 8.84 12.35 -2.40
C GLU A 116 9.24 10.88 -2.55
N TRP A 117 8.40 10.03 -3.12
CA TRP A 117 8.75 8.62 -3.24
C TRP A 117 9.73 8.32 -4.37
N TRP A 118 9.72 9.12 -5.46
CA TRP A 118 10.65 8.96 -6.57
C TRP A 118 12.11 9.14 -6.14
N ASP A 119 12.37 10.17 -5.32
CA ASP A 119 13.70 10.48 -4.83
C ASP A 119 14.21 9.47 -3.78
N LEU A 120 13.31 8.72 -3.15
CA LEU A 120 13.65 7.69 -2.17
C LEU A 120 14.00 6.33 -2.80
N ILE A 121 13.72 6.12 -4.08
CA ILE A 121 13.95 4.84 -4.75
C ILE A 121 15.43 4.64 -5.07
N ASN A 122 15.96 3.49 -4.67
CA ASN A 122 17.23 2.99 -5.16
C ASN A 122 17.01 2.31 -6.52
N TRP A 123 17.23 3.05 -7.58
CA TRP A 123 17.06 2.58 -8.95
C TRP A 123 18.13 1.56 -9.36
N LYS A 124 17.74 0.55 -10.12
CA LYS A 124 18.66 -0.41 -10.76
C LYS A 124 18.66 -0.27 -12.27
#